data_82509794a076eb54f928792c7ee9fe7c
#
_entry.id   82509794a076eb54f928792c7ee9fe7c
#
_cell.length_a   1.000
_cell.length_b   1.000
_cell.length_c   1.000
_cell.angle_alpha   90.00
_cell.angle_beta   90.00
_cell.angle_gamma   90.00
#
_symmetry.space_group_name_H-M   'P 1'
#
loop_
_entity.id
_entity.type
_entity.pdbx_description
1 polymer ?
#
loop_
_entity_poly.entity_id
_entity_poly.type
_entity_poly.pdbx_seq_one_letter_code
_entity_poly.pdbx_strand_id
1 'polypeptide(L)'
;MIDLHTHTNGSDGEKTPEELIDLAISKKITALAITDHDTVDSIEKAVKYAKSKDILLIPGIEVEAQIKKGQMHILGLFVDYKNKELRKKLKYIKKARDSRNLKFIEEFNKLGFNITLDELKEVSEGKIIGKPHFAKIFLRKKYIKEKDEIFQNYFEKTPFKEIPKTIYGPEEVIKTLKEANAIVILAHPQSLKLENEELKEKIKELKKYGLDGLECYHSKQTKKQMEDFKNIAQEYGLIITKGSDYHGPNTKPGIELGTGKKNNIVLEESEEKDMVNKLLEISKNRYV
;
A
#
# COMPACT_ATOMS: atom_id res chain seq x y z
N MET A 1 18.57 -1.27 9.40
CA MET A 1 17.13 -1.60 9.37
C MET A 1 16.51 -1.04 8.09
N ILE A 2 15.52 -1.71 7.49
CA ILE A 2 14.85 -1.24 6.26
C ILE A 2 13.32 -1.28 6.42
N ASP A 3 12.60 -0.51 5.58
CA ASP A 3 11.14 -0.58 5.44
C ASP A 3 10.74 -0.30 3.99
N LEU A 4 10.20 -1.31 3.32
CA LEU A 4 9.90 -1.25 1.89
C LEU A 4 8.40 -1.05 1.58
N HIS A 5 7.59 -0.74 2.60
CA HIS A 5 6.15 -0.51 2.46
C HIS A 5 5.68 0.50 3.51
N THR A 6 5.54 1.76 3.09
CA THR A 6 5.13 2.86 3.98
C THR A 6 4.27 3.87 3.24
N HIS A 7 3.43 4.59 3.99
CA HIS A 7 2.48 5.56 3.45
C HIS A 7 2.69 6.95 4.05
N THR A 8 2.55 7.93 3.18
CA THR A 8 2.56 9.33 3.55
C THR A 8 1.16 9.94 3.49
N ASN A 9 1.07 11.21 3.85
CA ASN A 9 -0.14 11.97 3.61
C ASN A 9 -0.42 12.22 2.12
N GLY A 10 0.38 11.70 1.20
CA GLY A 10 0.08 11.60 -0.24
C GLY A 10 -1.12 10.69 -0.51
N SER A 11 -1.36 9.71 0.36
CA SER A 11 -2.56 8.85 0.33
C SER A 11 -3.33 8.92 1.66
N ASP A 12 -3.09 8.00 2.57
CA ASP A 12 -3.81 7.86 3.84
C ASP A 12 -2.90 7.72 5.07
N GLY A 13 -1.60 7.94 4.91
CA GLY A 13 -0.68 8.12 6.01
C GLY A 13 -0.80 9.49 6.67
N GLU A 14 -0.19 9.66 7.85
CA GLU A 14 -0.28 10.90 8.64
C GLU A 14 0.86 11.87 8.36
N LYS A 15 2.02 11.36 7.98
CA LYS A 15 3.24 12.16 7.84
C LYS A 15 3.43 12.65 6.41
N THR A 16 3.95 13.87 6.27
CA THR A 16 4.49 14.29 4.98
C THR A 16 5.68 13.39 4.58
N PRO A 17 6.05 13.35 3.29
CA PRO A 17 7.22 12.59 2.86
C PRO A 17 8.49 12.95 3.63
N GLU A 18 8.71 14.24 3.91
CA GLU A 18 9.87 14.71 4.66
C GLU A 18 9.86 14.25 6.11
N GLU A 19 8.73 14.38 6.81
CA GLU A 19 8.57 13.91 8.17
C GLU A 19 8.75 12.40 8.29
N LEU A 20 8.32 11.63 7.27
CA LEU A 20 8.51 10.19 7.26
C LEU A 20 9.98 9.82 7.05
N ILE A 21 10.69 10.52 6.16
CA ILE A 21 12.13 10.34 5.94
C ILE A 21 12.92 10.69 7.21
N ASP A 22 12.63 11.82 7.86
CA ASP A 22 13.31 12.20 9.10
C ASP A 22 13.02 11.21 10.24
N LEU A 23 11.80 10.69 10.35
CA LEU A 23 11.47 9.63 11.28
C LEU A 23 12.25 8.34 10.98
N ALA A 24 12.38 7.96 9.71
CA ALA A 24 13.14 6.78 9.29
C ALA A 24 14.62 6.91 9.68
N ILE A 25 15.24 8.07 9.44
CA ILE A 25 16.62 8.36 9.84
C ILE A 25 16.76 8.27 11.37
N SER A 26 15.84 8.88 12.13
CA SER A 26 15.88 8.83 13.60
C SER A 26 15.79 7.41 14.15
N LYS A 27 15.12 6.50 13.42
CA LYS A 27 15.01 5.07 13.73
C LYS A 27 16.14 4.22 13.12
N LYS A 28 17.19 4.86 12.52
CA LYS A 28 18.32 4.18 11.87
C LYS A 28 17.88 3.26 10.72
N ILE A 29 16.85 3.64 10.00
CA ILE A 29 16.44 2.96 8.75
C ILE A 29 17.36 3.44 7.64
N THR A 30 18.01 2.51 6.95
CA THR A 30 18.97 2.78 5.88
C THR A 30 18.36 2.73 4.48
N ALA A 31 17.23 2.02 4.32
CA ALA A 31 16.46 2.02 3.09
C ALA A 31 14.95 2.12 3.39
N LEU A 32 14.29 3.07 2.75
CA LEU A 32 12.87 3.37 2.90
C LEU A 32 12.20 3.42 1.53
N ALA A 33 11.08 2.69 1.35
CA ALA A 33 10.20 2.90 0.22
C ALA A 33 8.94 3.68 0.64
N ILE A 34 8.58 4.72 -0.11
CA ILE A 34 7.29 5.39 -0.02
C ILE A 34 6.40 4.77 -1.09
N THR A 35 5.28 4.19 -0.66
CA THR A 35 4.39 3.37 -1.50
C THR A 35 2.93 3.80 -1.35
N ASP A 36 2.66 5.08 -1.46
CA ASP A 36 1.32 5.66 -1.33
C ASP A 36 0.29 4.95 -2.23
N HIS A 37 -0.93 4.78 -1.71
CA HIS A 37 -2.02 4.12 -2.44
C HIS A 37 -2.44 4.88 -3.70
N ASP A 38 -2.37 4.21 -4.85
CA ASP A 38 -2.86 4.67 -6.15
C ASP A 38 -2.35 6.07 -6.57
N THR A 39 -1.19 6.51 -6.03
CA THR A 39 -0.57 7.79 -6.38
C THR A 39 0.94 7.75 -6.29
N VAL A 40 1.60 8.59 -7.10
CA VAL A 40 3.05 8.85 -7.06
C VAL A 40 3.35 10.33 -6.82
N ASP A 41 2.35 11.13 -6.41
CA ASP A 41 2.47 12.58 -6.34
C ASP A 41 3.41 13.06 -5.22
N SER A 42 3.56 12.27 -4.15
CA SER A 42 4.50 12.52 -3.04
C SER A 42 5.97 12.24 -3.40
N ILE A 43 6.23 11.39 -4.42
CA ILE A 43 7.56 10.83 -4.69
C ILE A 43 8.57 11.86 -5.14
N GLU A 44 8.21 12.79 -6.03
CA GLU A 44 9.18 13.80 -6.50
C GLU A 44 9.72 14.66 -5.36
N LYS A 45 8.85 15.04 -4.42
CA LYS A 45 9.20 15.82 -3.23
C LYS A 45 10.09 14.99 -2.30
N ALA A 46 9.72 13.75 -2.06
CA ALA A 46 10.50 12.81 -1.26
C ALA A 46 11.92 12.60 -1.81
N VAL A 47 12.03 12.34 -3.12
CA VAL A 47 13.33 12.12 -3.79
C VAL A 47 14.23 13.37 -3.70
N LYS A 48 13.66 14.57 -3.89
CA LYS A 48 14.41 15.82 -3.74
C LYS A 48 14.92 15.98 -2.31
N TYR A 49 14.08 15.71 -1.32
CA TYR A 49 14.43 15.85 0.09
C TYR A 49 15.50 14.86 0.53
N ALA A 50 15.38 13.60 0.11
CA ALA A 50 16.30 12.53 0.49
C ALA A 50 17.72 12.68 -0.10
N LYS A 51 17.92 13.47 -1.17
CA LYS A 51 19.24 13.62 -1.83
C LYS A 51 20.38 14.06 -0.91
N SER A 52 20.08 14.82 0.13
CA SER A 52 21.05 15.33 1.11
C SER A 52 21.05 14.56 2.43
N LYS A 53 20.34 13.43 2.48
CA LYS A 53 20.15 12.63 3.68
C LYS A 53 20.87 11.29 3.56
N ASP A 54 21.26 10.74 4.70
CA ASP A 54 21.90 9.41 4.78
C ASP A 54 20.84 8.31 4.83
N ILE A 55 20.10 8.15 3.73
CA ILE A 55 19.08 7.13 3.55
C ILE A 55 18.88 6.81 2.06
N LEU A 56 18.76 5.53 1.73
CA LEU A 56 18.32 5.10 0.41
C LEU A 56 16.80 5.24 0.32
N LEU A 57 16.31 6.27 -0.37
CA LEU A 57 14.90 6.39 -0.68
C LEU A 57 14.59 5.64 -1.98
N ILE A 58 13.63 4.71 -1.90
CA ILE A 58 13.12 3.92 -3.01
C ILE A 58 11.78 4.52 -3.45
N PRO A 59 11.69 5.08 -4.69
CA PRO A 59 10.43 5.52 -5.25
C PRO A 59 9.49 4.31 -5.41
N GLY A 60 8.31 4.37 -4.80
CA GLY A 60 7.38 3.27 -4.83
C GLY A 60 5.93 3.72 -5.03
N ILE A 61 5.06 2.74 -5.13
CA ILE A 61 3.60 2.89 -5.19
C ILE A 61 2.95 1.60 -4.71
N GLU A 62 1.80 1.69 -4.06
CA GLU A 62 0.92 0.56 -3.83
C GLU A 62 -0.36 0.74 -4.65
N VAL A 63 -0.63 -0.21 -5.57
CA VAL A 63 -1.81 -0.19 -6.42
C VAL A 63 -2.77 -1.30 -6.03
N GLU A 64 -4.04 -0.94 -5.83
CA GLU A 64 -5.08 -1.93 -5.58
C GLU A 64 -5.53 -2.59 -6.87
N ALA A 65 -5.56 -3.94 -6.88
CA ALA A 65 -6.03 -4.73 -8.01
C ALA A 65 -7.38 -5.41 -7.71
N GLN A 66 -8.27 -5.44 -8.71
CA GLN A 66 -9.60 -6.02 -8.56
C GLN A 66 -9.54 -7.55 -8.56
N ILE A 67 -10.03 -8.15 -7.48
CA ILE A 67 -10.19 -9.60 -7.34
C ILE A 67 -11.58 -9.94 -6.78
N LYS A 68 -12.00 -11.20 -6.91
CA LYS A 68 -13.32 -11.65 -6.45
C LYS A 68 -13.42 -11.81 -4.93
N LYS A 69 -12.35 -12.25 -4.26
CA LYS A 69 -12.32 -12.56 -2.82
C LYS A 69 -11.07 -11.94 -2.20
N GLY A 70 -11.19 -11.35 -1.02
CA GLY A 70 -10.07 -10.71 -0.33
C GLY A 70 -9.72 -9.33 -0.89
N GLN A 71 -8.50 -8.91 -0.65
CA GLN A 71 -7.93 -7.66 -1.17
C GLN A 71 -6.56 -7.98 -1.77
N MET A 72 -6.28 -7.48 -2.96
CA MET A 72 -4.98 -7.60 -3.61
C MET A 72 -4.38 -6.23 -3.80
N HIS A 73 -3.22 -6.02 -3.20
CA HIS A 73 -2.40 -4.85 -3.46
C HIS A 73 -1.08 -5.28 -4.07
N ILE A 74 -0.56 -4.46 -4.95
CA ILE A 74 0.67 -4.73 -5.70
C ILE A 74 1.58 -3.53 -5.54
N LEU A 75 2.77 -3.74 -4.96
CA LEU A 75 3.79 -2.71 -4.87
C LEU A 75 4.57 -2.63 -6.17
N GLY A 76 4.86 -1.41 -6.57
CA GLY A 76 5.91 -1.13 -7.56
C GLY A 76 7.07 -0.43 -6.87
N LEU A 77 8.21 -1.08 -6.70
CA LEU A 77 9.43 -0.48 -6.16
C LEU A 77 10.34 0.01 -7.28
N PHE A 78 11.10 1.09 -7.06
CA PHE A 78 11.91 1.77 -8.09
C PHE A 78 11.10 2.23 -9.31
N VAL A 79 9.84 2.61 -9.08
CA VAL A 79 8.92 3.01 -10.14
C VAL A 79 9.38 4.31 -10.82
N ASP A 80 9.33 4.35 -12.14
CA ASP A 80 9.40 5.63 -12.87
C ASP A 80 8.11 6.42 -12.63
N TYR A 81 8.11 7.21 -11.58
CA TYR A 81 6.98 8.04 -11.15
C TYR A 81 6.64 9.15 -12.15
N LYS A 82 7.45 9.37 -13.20
CA LYS A 82 7.20 10.30 -14.29
C LYS A 82 6.56 9.61 -15.51
N ASN A 83 6.45 8.28 -15.51
CA ASN A 83 5.87 7.53 -16.62
C ASN A 83 4.44 8.02 -16.92
N LYS A 84 4.21 8.39 -18.17
CA LYS A 84 2.95 9.04 -18.61
C LYS A 84 1.76 8.09 -18.54
N GLU A 85 1.95 6.82 -18.95
CA GLU A 85 0.86 5.83 -18.95
C GLU A 85 0.48 5.43 -17.54
N LEU A 86 1.45 5.23 -16.63
CA LEU A 86 1.19 5.04 -15.21
C LEU A 86 0.34 6.19 -14.66
N ARG A 87 0.78 7.44 -14.83
CA ARG A 87 0.05 8.63 -14.33
C ARG A 87 -1.37 8.75 -14.91
N LYS A 88 -1.55 8.41 -16.19
CA LYS A 88 -2.86 8.39 -16.84
C LYS A 88 -3.80 7.37 -16.19
N LYS A 89 -3.32 6.15 -15.93
CA LYS A 89 -4.09 5.08 -15.28
C LYS A 89 -4.41 5.43 -13.82
N LEU A 90 -3.46 6.00 -13.08
CA LEU A 90 -3.70 6.47 -11.70
C LEU A 90 -4.75 7.58 -11.65
N LYS A 91 -4.72 8.52 -12.62
CA LYS A 91 -5.77 9.55 -12.74
C LYS A 91 -7.16 8.95 -13.01
N TYR A 92 -7.23 7.88 -13.80
CA TYR A 92 -8.49 7.14 -14.02
C TYR A 92 -8.99 6.48 -12.73
N ILE A 93 -8.11 5.77 -12.00
CA ILE A 93 -8.44 5.14 -10.70
C ILE A 93 -8.96 6.21 -9.72
N LYS A 94 -8.27 7.35 -9.63
CA LYS A 94 -8.68 8.46 -8.76
C LYS A 94 -10.09 8.95 -9.10
N LYS A 95 -10.38 9.22 -10.38
CA LYS A 95 -11.72 9.64 -10.81
C LYS A 95 -12.81 8.60 -10.48
N ALA A 96 -12.52 7.32 -10.69
CA ALA A 96 -13.45 6.24 -10.37
C ALA A 96 -13.70 6.15 -8.85
N ARG A 97 -12.65 6.36 -8.04
CA ARG A 97 -12.74 6.42 -6.58
C ARG A 97 -13.57 7.63 -6.11
N ASP A 98 -13.36 8.80 -6.71
CA ASP A 98 -14.13 10.00 -6.39
C ASP A 98 -15.62 9.79 -6.68
N SER A 99 -15.95 9.22 -7.85
CA SER A 99 -17.34 8.87 -8.21
C SER A 99 -17.97 7.86 -7.24
N ARG A 100 -17.19 6.88 -6.77
CA ARG A 100 -17.65 5.91 -5.76
C ARG A 100 -17.89 6.58 -4.41
N ASN A 101 -17.01 7.51 -4.00
CA ASN A 101 -17.16 8.23 -2.74
C ASN A 101 -18.44 9.07 -2.72
N LEU A 102 -18.83 9.68 -3.84
CA LEU A 102 -20.11 10.38 -3.95
C LEU A 102 -21.29 9.44 -3.70
N LYS A 103 -21.27 8.22 -4.23
CA LYS A 103 -22.30 7.21 -3.96
C LYS A 103 -22.34 6.81 -2.49
N PHE A 104 -21.18 6.67 -1.82
CA PHE A 104 -21.15 6.45 -0.37
C PHE A 104 -21.79 7.59 0.41
N ILE A 105 -21.51 8.85 0.04
CA ILE A 105 -22.13 10.03 0.66
C ILE A 105 -23.65 9.97 0.50
N GLU A 106 -24.15 9.68 -0.72
CA GLU A 106 -25.58 9.56 -0.99
C GLU A 106 -26.25 8.50 -0.12
N GLU A 107 -25.64 7.30 -0.01
CA GLU A 107 -26.19 6.22 0.81
C GLU A 107 -26.15 6.54 2.31
N PHE A 108 -25.10 7.15 2.81
CA PHE A 108 -25.04 7.59 4.21
C PHE A 108 -26.09 8.67 4.51
N ASN A 109 -26.29 9.63 3.59
CA ASN A 109 -27.28 10.69 3.76
C ASN A 109 -28.72 10.13 3.71
N LYS A 110 -29.02 9.09 2.91
CA LYS A 110 -30.32 8.36 2.94
C LYS A 110 -30.56 7.70 4.30
N LEU A 111 -29.51 7.27 5.00
CA LEU A 111 -29.60 6.70 6.35
C LEU A 111 -29.71 7.76 7.46
N GLY A 112 -29.74 9.06 7.10
CA GLY A 112 -29.87 10.15 8.05
C GLY A 112 -28.53 10.71 8.59
N PHE A 113 -27.38 10.22 8.07
CA PHE A 113 -26.09 10.79 8.40
C PHE A 113 -25.84 12.03 7.52
N ASN A 114 -25.48 13.13 8.15
CA ASN A 114 -25.13 14.35 7.41
C ASN A 114 -23.62 14.34 7.09
N ILE A 115 -23.26 13.94 5.86
CA ILE A 115 -21.89 13.89 5.37
C ILE A 115 -21.76 14.60 4.05
N THR A 116 -20.70 15.39 3.88
CA THR A 116 -20.44 16.15 2.66
C THR A 116 -19.10 15.79 2.03
N LEU A 117 -18.97 16.05 0.74
CA LEU A 117 -17.70 15.90 0.03
C LEU A 117 -16.62 16.86 0.57
N ASP A 118 -17.02 18.08 0.96
CA ASP A 118 -16.07 19.08 1.44
C ASP A 118 -15.48 18.70 2.80
N GLU A 119 -16.26 18.08 3.70
CA GLU A 119 -15.73 17.49 4.92
C GLU A 119 -14.71 16.36 4.64
N LEU A 120 -14.97 15.53 3.64
CA LEU A 120 -14.04 14.48 3.24
C LEU A 120 -12.75 15.06 2.64
N LYS A 121 -12.85 16.10 1.82
CA LYS A 121 -11.68 16.84 1.28
C LYS A 121 -10.86 17.50 2.39
N GLU A 122 -11.53 18.11 3.37
CA GLU A 122 -10.88 18.69 4.55
C GLU A 122 -10.07 17.65 5.30
N VAL A 123 -10.69 16.51 5.64
CA VAL A 123 -10.05 15.43 6.41
C VAL A 123 -8.95 14.70 5.62
N SER A 124 -9.05 14.64 4.29
CA SER A 124 -8.04 14.07 3.40
C SER A 124 -6.98 15.10 2.95
N GLU A 125 -7.09 16.37 3.41
CA GLU A 125 -6.20 17.46 3.00
C GLU A 125 -6.11 17.61 1.47
N GLY A 126 -7.23 17.37 0.77
CA GLY A 126 -7.31 17.45 -0.69
C GLY A 126 -6.65 16.29 -1.45
N LYS A 127 -6.24 15.23 -0.76
CA LYS A 127 -5.57 14.06 -1.33
C LYS A 127 -6.56 12.94 -1.69
N ILE A 128 -6.10 11.69 -1.73
CA ILE A 128 -6.96 10.56 -2.09
C ILE A 128 -7.93 10.24 -0.95
N ILE A 129 -9.23 10.40 -1.21
CA ILE A 129 -10.29 10.06 -0.25
C ILE A 129 -10.51 8.55 -0.27
N GLY A 130 -10.34 7.91 0.90
CA GLY A 130 -10.65 6.50 1.13
C GLY A 130 -11.64 6.28 2.28
N LYS A 131 -12.08 5.04 2.47
CA LYS A 131 -12.97 4.65 3.58
C LYS A 131 -12.49 5.10 4.98
N PRO A 132 -11.17 5.11 5.29
CA PRO A 132 -10.69 5.64 6.58
C PRO A 132 -11.06 7.11 6.83
N HIS A 133 -11.19 7.94 5.79
CA HIS A 133 -11.60 9.33 5.94
C HIS A 133 -13.08 9.45 6.34
N PHE A 134 -13.95 8.58 5.83
CA PHE A 134 -15.33 8.47 6.34
C PHE A 134 -15.35 8.11 7.82
N ALA A 135 -14.54 7.13 8.25
CA ALA A 135 -14.43 6.75 9.65
C ALA A 135 -14.01 7.92 10.55
N LYS A 136 -13.06 8.76 10.11
CA LYS A 136 -12.64 9.96 10.83
C LYS A 136 -13.81 10.95 11.00
N ILE A 137 -14.63 11.18 9.95
CA ILE A 137 -15.81 12.06 10.03
C ILE A 137 -16.85 11.48 10.97
N PHE A 138 -17.14 10.17 10.88
CA PHE A 138 -18.11 9.50 11.75
C PHE A 138 -17.73 9.58 13.22
N LEU A 139 -16.44 9.42 13.55
CA LEU A 139 -15.93 9.63 14.90
C LEU A 139 -16.06 11.08 15.35
N ARG A 140 -15.66 12.05 14.49
CA ARG A 140 -15.77 13.50 14.78
C ARG A 140 -17.22 13.92 15.06
N LYS A 141 -18.16 13.36 14.32
CA LYS A 141 -19.61 13.63 14.49
C LYS A 141 -20.29 12.75 15.55
N LYS A 142 -19.54 11.86 16.21
CA LYS A 142 -20.05 10.92 17.23
C LYS A 142 -21.13 9.97 16.69
N TYR A 143 -21.09 9.63 15.41
CA TYR A 143 -21.97 8.63 14.80
C TYR A 143 -21.54 7.20 15.14
N ILE A 144 -20.26 7.02 15.45
CA ILE A 144 -19.64 5.78 15.93
C ILE A 144 -18.70 6.09 17.10
N LYS A 145 -18.36 5.06 17.88
CA LYS A 145 -17.40 5.14 18.99
C LYS A 145 -16.01 4.68 18.58
N GLU A 146 -15.93 3.70 17.71
CA GLU A 146 -14.68 3.09 17.22
C GLU A 146 -14.68 3.03 15.69
N LYS A 147 -13.47 3.14 15.08
CA LYS A 147 -13.31 3.16 13.61
C LYS A 147 -13.87 1.93 12.92
N ASP A 148 -13.75 0.75 13.55
CA ASP A 148 -14.16 -0.52 12.95
C ASP A 148 -15.67 -0.64 12.78
N GLU A 149 -16.46 0.09 13.58
CA GLU A 149 -17.92 0.08 13.49
C GLU A 149 -18.45 0.49 12.11
N ILE A 150 -17.83 1.48 11.45
CA ILE A 150 -18.30 1.92 10.12
C ILE A 150 -18.08 0.83 9.06
N PHE A 151 -17.00 0.05 9.20
CA PHE A 151 -16.71 -1.05 8.26
C PHE A 151 -17.71 -2.19 8.47
N GLN A 152 -17.88 -2.65 9.72
CA GLN A 152 -18.76 -3.77 10.07
C GLN A 152 -20.22 -3.46 9.85
N ASN A 153 -20.68 -2.23 10.19
CA ASN A 153 -22.09 -1.87 10.17
C ASN A 153 -22.57 -1.33 8.83
N TYR A 154 -21.65 -0.80 7.97
CA TYR A 154 -22.04 -0.17 6.72
C TYR A 154 -21.24 -0.70 5.53
N PHE A 155 -19.91 -0.48 5.44
CA PHE A 155 -19.14 -0.78 4.23
C PHE A 155 -19.11 -2.26 3.81
N GLU A 156 -19.34 -3.19 4.75
CA GLU A 156 -19.40 -4.64 4.51
C GLU A 156 -20.83 -5.14 4.23
N LYS A 157 -21.82 -4.24 4.31
CA LYS A 157 -23.26 -4.55 4.12
C LYS A 157 -23.81 -3.86 2.88
N THR A 158 -24.90 -4.42 2.34
CA THR A 158 -25.74 -3.78 1.31
C THR A 158 -26.39 -2.51 1.89
N PRO A 159 -26.47 -1.38 1.13
CA PRO A 159 -26.07 -1.26 -0.28
C PRO A 159 -24.60 -0.93 -0.51
N PHE A 160 -23.84 -0.53 0.52
CA PHE A 160 -22.47 -0.04 0.39
C PHE A 160 -21.50 -1.05 -0.25
N LYS A 161 -21.66 -2.34 0.11
CA LYS A 161 -20.85 -3.43 -0.43
C LYS A 161 -21.01 -3.59 -1.94
N GLU A 162 -22.19 -3.25 -2.47
CA GLU A 162 -22.56 -3.40 -3.88
C GLU A 162 -22.16 -2.19 -4.74
N ILE A 163 -21.73 -1.07 -4.11
CA ILE A 163 -21.26 0.09 -4.86
C ILE A 163 -20.00 -0.31 -5.63
N PRO A 164 -20.03 -0.25 -6.98
CA PRO A 164 -18.95 -0.77 -7.81
C PRO A 164 -17.61 -0.09 -7.52
N LYS A 165 -16.58 -0.91 -7.45
CA LYS A 165 -15.19 -0.46 -7.38
C LYS A 165 -14.60 -0.64 -8.77
N THR A 166 -14.42 0.46 -9.49
CA THR A 166 -13.82 0.45 -10.81
C THR A 166 -12.31 0.63 -10.67
N ILE A 167 -11.60 -0.47 -10.70
CA ILE A 167 -10.14 -0.56 -10.67
C ILE A 167 -9.69 -1.63 -11.66
N TYR A 168 -8.40 -1.62 -12.01
CA TYR A 168 -7.84 -2.59 -12.94
C TYR A 168 -7.68 -3.98 -12.32
N GLY A 169 -7.72 -5.02 -13.14
CA GLY A 169 -7.37 -6.38 -12.74
C GLY A 169 -5.85 -6.53 -12.52
N PRO A 170 -5.42 -7.65 -11.87
CA PRO A 170 -4.01 -7.87 -11.55
C PRO A 170 -3.09 -7.83 -12.76
N GLU A 171 -3.50 -8.39 -13.89
CA GLU A 171 -2.73 -8.38 -15.14
C GLU A 171 -2.40 -6.95 -15.58
N GLU A 172 -3.41 -6.10 -15.64
CA GLU A 172 -3.27 -4.71 -16.09
C GLU A 172 -2.40 -3.89 -15.12
N VAL A 173 -2.58 -4.10 -13.80
CA VAL A 173 -1.76 -3.44 -12.76
C VAL A 173 -0.30 -3.84 -12.91
N ILE A 174 -0.01 -5.14 -12.98
CA ILE A 174 1.35 -5.66 -13.09
C ILE A 174 2.02 -5.14 -14.37
N LYS A 175 1.35 -5.26 -15.52
CA LYS A 175 1.88 -4.76 -16.80
C LYS A 175 2.18 -3.27 -16.75
N THR A 176 1.28 -2.47 -16.17
CA THR A 176 1.48 -1.01 -16.02
C THR A 176 2.69 -0.68 -15.16
N LEU A 177 2.88 -1.38 -14.05
CA LEU A 177 4.04 -1.18 -13.18
C LEU A 177 5.34 -1.63 -13.86
N LYS A 178 5.30 -2.72 -14.63
CA LYS A 178 6.46 -3.18 -15.44
C LYS A 178 6.83 -2.16 -16.52
N GLU A 179 5.86 -1.59 -17.24
CA GLU A 179 6.05 -0.52 -18.22
C GLU A 179 6.58 0.78 -17.59
N ALA A 180 6.35 0.97 -16.30
CA ALA A 180 6.94 2.03 -15.49
C ALA A 180 8.25 1.60 -14.80
N ASN A 181 8.95 0.56 -15.32
CA ASN A 181 10.22 0.00 -14.83
C ASN A 181 10.23 -0.51 -13.39
N ALA A 182 9.08 -0.64 -12.74
CA ALA A 182 9.01 -1.06 -11.36
C ALA A 182 9.38 -2.54 -11.13
N ILE A 183 9.97 -2.83 -9.97
CA ILE A 183 10.03 -4.18 -9.41
C ILE A 183 8.68 -4.45 -8.75
N VAL A 184 7.96 -5.46 -9.24
CA VAL A 184 6.56 -5.69 -8.90
C VAL A 184 6.45 -6.75 -7.82
N ILE A 185 5.88 -6.38 -6.67
CA ILE A 185 5.79 -7.22 -5.47
C ILE A 185 4.32 -7.42 -5.08
N LEU A 186 3.90 -8.64 -4.81
CA LEU A 186 2.60 -8.89 -4.18
C LEU A 186 2.67 -8.49 -2.70
N ALA A 187 1.92 -7.46 -2.32
CA ALA A 187 1.88 -6.95 -0.96
C ALA A 187 1.04 -7.85 -0.04
N HIS A 188 1.45 -7.94 1.24
CA HIS A 188 0.70 -8.59 2.35
C HIS A 188 -0.24 -9.72 1.90
N PRO A 189 0.28 -10.86 1.38
CA PRO A 189 -0.51 -11.92 0.74
C PRO A 189 -1.62 -12.52 1.61
N GLN A 190 -1.55 -12.40 2.94
CA GLN A 190 -2.62 -12.82 3.84
C GLN A 190 -3.96 -12.07 3.59
N SER A 191 -3.93 -10.88 2.98
CA SER A 191 -5.13 -10.11 2.64
C SER A 191 -5.97 -10.75 1.53
N LEU A 192 -5.39 -11.65 0.76
CA LEU A 192 -6.09 -12.43 -0.27
C LEU A 192 -7.07 -13.43 0.35
N LYS A 193 -6.87 -13.81 1.63
CA LYS A 193 -7.69 -14.82 2.33
C LYS A 193 -7.71 -16.14 1.57
N LEU A 194 -6.56 -16.56 1.05
CA LEU A 194 -6.32 -17.81 0.34
C LEU A 194 -5.52 -18.75 1.22
N GLU A 195 -5.78 -20.05 1.10
CA GLU A 195 -4.92 -21.08 1.66
C GLU A 195 -3.63 -21.21 0.81
N ASN A 196 -2.59 -21.86 1.37
CA ASN A 196 -1.28 -21.88 0.72
C ASN A 196 -1.29 -22.43 -0.72
N GLU A 197 -2.05 -23.48 -1.00
CA GLU A 197 -2.13 -24.03 -2.36
C GLU A 197 -2.89 -23.08 -3.32
N GLU A 198 -3.96 -22.45 -2.87
CA GLU A 198 -4.66 -21.41 -3.66
C GLU A 198 -3.75 -20.20 -3.93
N LEU A 199 -2.91 -19.82 -2.94
CA LEU A 199 -1.93 -18.74 -3.08
C LEU A 199 -0.85 -19.12 -4.08
N LYS A 200 -0.34 -20.34 -4.09
CA LYS A 200 0.63 -20.83 -5.08
C LYS A 200 0.07 -20.75 -6.50
N GLU A 201 -1.16 -21.19 -6.72
CA GLU A 201 -1.81 -21.07 -8.03
C GLU A 201 -1.98 -19.61 -8.45
N LYS A 202 -2.36 -18.74 -7.51
CA LYS A 202 -2.44 -17.30 -7.77
C LYS A 202 -1.07 -16.71 -8.11
N ILE A 203 -0.01 -17.09 -7.42
CA ILE A 203 1.37 -16.66 -7.72
C ILE A 203 1.80 -17.11 -9.12
N LYS A 204 1.49 -18.36 -9.52
CA LYS A 204 1.76 -18.83 -10.89
C LYS A 204 1.07 -17.96 -11.95
N GLU A 205 -0.18 -17.59 -11.69
CA GLU A 205 -0.93 -16.67 -12.56
C GLU A 205 -0.23 -15.29 -12.64
N LEU A 206 0.07 -14.69 -11.48
CA LEU A 206 0.67 -13.35 -11.41
C LEU A 206 2.08 -13.31 -12.02
N LYS A 207 2.84 -14.39 -11.90
CA LYS A 207 4.16 -14.52 -12.55
C LYS A 207 4.06 -14.45 -14.07
N LYS A 208 3.02 -14.99 -14.69
CA LYS A 208 2.80 -14.87 -16.15
C LYS A 208 2.61 -13.42 -16.59
N TYR A 209 2.11 -12.57 -15.68
CA TYR A 209 1.97 -11.13 -15.92
C TYR A 209 3.24 -10.33 -15.63
N GLY A 210 4.20 -10.90 -14.90
CA GLY A 210 5.49 -10.27 -14.58
C GLY A 210 5.73 -9.95 -13.11
N LEU A 211 5.06 -10.66 -12.17
CA LEU A 211 5.34 -10.55 -10.74
C LEU A 211 6.79 -10.92 -10.43
N ASP A 212 7.52 -10.07 -9.74
CA ASP A 212 8.94 -10.25 -9.40
C ASP A 212 9.13 -10.77 -7.95
N GLY A 213 8.24 -10.42 -7.03
CA GLY A 213 8.47 -10.74 -5.62
C GLY A 213 7.20 -10.84 -4.77
N LEU A 214 7.42 -11.18 -3.51
CA LEU A 214 6.40 -11.40 -2.49
C LEU A 214 6.81 -10.69 -1.19
N GLU A 215 5.89 -9.94 -0.58
CA GLU A 215 6.09 -9.38 0.76
C GLU A 215 5.88 -10.47 1.82
N CYS A 216 6.99 -11.11 2.19
CA CYS A 216 6.98 -12.24 3.13
C CYS A 216 6.91 -11.79 4.59
N TYR A 217 7.36 -10.56 4.88
CA TYR A 217 7.39 -10.03 6.24
C TYR A 217 6.54 -8.75 6.31
N HIS A 218 5.39 -8.84 6.97
CA HIS A 218 4.45 -7.73 7.12
C HIS A 218 3.84 -7.68 8.52
N SER A 219 3.51 -6.48 9.01
CA SER A 219 3.05 -6.22 10.38
C SER A 219 1.83 -7.04 10.84
N LYS A 220 0.95 -7.42 9.92
CA LYS A 220 -0.28 -8.18 10.22
C LYS A 220 -0.14 -9.68 10.02
N GLN A 221 1.04 -10.17 9.64
CA GLN A 221 1.29 -11.60 9.46
C GLN A 221 1.71 -12.27 10.76
N THR A 222 1.30 -13.51 10.93
CA THR A 222 1.83 -14.40 11.98
C THR A 222 3.20 -14.93 11.57
N LYS A 223 4.01 -15.40 12.54
CA LYS A 223 5.31 -16.04 12.26
C LYS A 223 5.18 -17.21 11.29
N LYS A 224 4.12 -18.02 11.44
CA LYS A 224 3.85 -19.15 10.54
C LYS A 224 3.58 -18.66 9.10
N GLN A 225 2.74 -17.64 8.93
CA GLN A 225 2.48 -17.07 7.60
C GLN A 225 3.74 -16.51 6.95
N MET A 226 4.60 -15.82 7.71
CA MET A 226 5.88 -15.32 7.21
C MET A 226 6.77 -16.45 6.69
N GLU A 227 6.87 -17.54 7.44
CA GLU A 227 7.65 -18.72 7.03
C GLU A 227 7.01 -19.41 5.81
N ASP A 228 5.70 -19.61 5.80
CA ASP A 228 4.98 -20.17 4.66
C ASP A 228 5.21 -19.32 3.38
N PHE A 229 5.09 -17.99 3.48
CA PHE A 229 5.30 -17.10 2.33
C PHE A 229 6.75 -17.05 1.88
N LYS A 230 7.71 -17.15 2.79
CA LYS A 230 9.14 -17.28 2.47
C LYS A 230 9.41 -18.56 1.68
N ASN A 231 8.88 -19.69 2.13
CA ASN A 231 9.01 -20.98 1.43
C ASN A 231 8.38 -20.92 0.03
N ILE A 232 7.19 -20.33 -0.10
CA ILE A 232 6.54 -20.12 -1.39
C ILE A 232 7.39 -19.19 -2.28
N ALA A 233 7.91 -18.08 -1.75
CA ALA A 233 8.76 -17.19 -2.52
C ALA A 233 10.02 -17.90 -3.05
N GLN A 234 10.66 -18.73 -2.24
CA GLN A 234 11.81 -19.56 -2.63
C GLN A 234 11.44 -20.60 -3.69
N GLU A 235 10.33 -21.33 -3.51
CA GLU A 235 9.82 -22.32 -4.47
C GLU A 235 9.60 -21.72 -5.86
N TYR A 236 9.09 -20.48 -5.91
CA TYR A 236 8.78 -19.79 -7.19
C TYR A 236 9.87 -18.84 -7.66
N GLY A 237 11.03 -18.77 -7.00
CA GLY A 237 12.11 -17.87 -7.37
C GLY A 237 11.74 -16.39 -7.31
N LEU A 238 10.90 -16.01 -6.32
CA LEU A 238 10.47 -14.65 -6.10
C LEU A 238 11.43 -13.89 -5.18
N ILE A 239 11.52 -12.59 -5.37
CA ILE A 239 12.20 -11.68 -4.43
C ILE A 239 11.40 -11.65 -3.12
N ILE A 240 12.08 -11.80 -1.99
CA ILE A 240 11.50 -11.64 -0.67
C ILE A 240 11.64 -10.18 -0.25
N THR A 241 10.54 -9.58 0.24
CA THR A 241 10.57 -8.24 0.80
C THR A 241 9.92 -8.18 2.19
N LYS A 242 10.18 -7.06 2.88
CA LYS A 242 9.54 -6.73 4.15
C LYS A 242 8.99 -5.30 4.12
N GLY A 243 7.89 -5.08 4.81
CA GLY A 243 7.33 -3.76 5.00
C GLY A 243 6.42 -3.68 6.22
N SER A 244 6.45 -2.55 6.91
CA SER A 244 5.59 -2.33 8.06
C SER A 244 4.15 -2.01 7.68
N ASP A 245 3.96 -1.44 6.49
CA ASP A 245 2.69 -0.83 6.08
C ASP A 245 2.31 0.30 7.07
N TYR A 246 3.33 1.10 7.45
CA TYR A 246 3.19 2.21 8.40
C TYR A 246 2.38 3.35 7.80
N HIS A 247 1.36 3.81 8.55
CA HIS A 247 0.50 4.93 8.18
C HIS A 247 0.48 6.05 9.23
N GLY A 248 1.16 5.84 10.35
CA GLY A 248 1.11 6.72 11.51
C GLY A 248 0.30 6.14 12.68
N PRO A 249 0.57 6.66 13.91
CA PRO A 249 0.06 6.07 15.15
C PRO A 249 -1.45 6.16 15.32
N ASN A 250 -2.11 7.18 14.73
CA ASN A 250 -3.56 7.32 14.81
C ASN A 250 -4.30 6.57 13.70
N THR A 251 -3.67 6.36 12.54
CA THR A 251 -4.26 5.64 11.40
C THR A 251 -4.15 4.13 11.57
N LYS A 252 -2.94 3.63 11.90
CA LYS A 252 -2.69 2.21 12.21
C LYS A 252 -1.98 2.08 13.57
N PRO A 253 -2.71 2.14 14.70
CA PRO A 253 -2.12 2.06 16.03
C PRO A 253 -1.32 0.78 16.25
N GLY A 254 -0.16 0.91 16.91
CA GLY A 254 0.69 -0.22 17.27
C GLY A 254 1.52 -0.81 16.14
N ILE A 255 1.51 -0.18 14.95
CA ILE A 255 2.46 -0.48 13.86
C ILE A 255 3.58 0.55 13.89
N GLU A 256 4.81 0.06 14.07
CA GLU A 256 6.01 0.88 14.13
C GLU A 256 6.78 0.80 12.81
N LEU A 257 7.29 1.93 12.37
CA LEU A 257 8.13 2.05 11.18
C LEU A 257 9.38 1.18 11.31
N GLY A 258 9.64 0.32 10.32
CA GLY A 258 10.79 -0.59 10.25
C GLY A 258 10.66 -1.87 11.07
N THR A 259 9.88 -1.88 12.14
CA THR A 259 9.79 -3.04 13.05
C THR A 259 8.42 -3.72 13.10
N GLY A 260 7.38 -3.08 12.57
CA GLY A 260 6.04 -3.65 12.49
C GLY A 260 5.29 -3.68 13.82
N LYS A 261 4.40 -4.65 13.97
CA LYS A 261 3.56 -4.80 15.16
C LYS A 261 4.30 -5.60 16.24
N LYS A 262 4.62 -4.97 17.38
CA LYS A 262 5.38 -5.62 18.46
C LYS A 262 6.71 -6.22 17.97
N ASN A 263 7.39 -5.53 17.07
CA ASN A 263 8.68 -5.93 16.48
C ASN A 263 8.63 -7.26 15.69
N ASN A 264 7.48 -7.62 15.12
CA ASN A 264 7.31 -8.91 14.46
C ASN A 264 8.04 -9.07 13.13
N ILE A 265 8.54 -7.97 12.53
CA ILE A 265 9.28 -7.99 11.26
C ILE A 265 10.74 -7.55 11.42
N VAL A 266 11.28 -7.60 12.62
CA VAL A 266 12.72 -7.38 12.83
C VAL A 266 13.50 -8.58 12.30
N LEU A 267 14.47 -8.32 11.44
CA LEU A 267 15.34 -9.32 10.81
C LEU A 267 16.81 -9.03 11.15
N GLU A 268 17.69 -9.99 10.88
CA GLU A 268 19.13 -9.78 10.96
C GLU A 268 19.59 -8.77 9.89
N GLU A 269 20.58 -7.97 10.23
CA GLU A 269 21.10 -6.92 9.33
C GLU A 269 21.59 -7.47 7.99
N SER A 270 22.15 -8.66 7.98
CA SER A 270 22.58 -9.37 6.77
C SER A 270 21.41 -9.68 5.83
N GLU A 271 20.30 -10.19 6.35
CA GLU A 271 19.11 -10.49 5.56
C GLU A 271 18.52 -9.22 4.93
N GLU A 272 18.44 -8.12 5.70
CA GLU A 272 17.96 -6.83 5.18
C GLU A 272 18.88 -6.25 4.11
N LYS A 273 20.19 -6.35 4.30
CA LYS A 273 21.20 -5.96 3.30
C LYS A 273 21.06 -6.73 2.01
N ASP A 274 20.89 -8.04 2.09
CA ASP A 274 20.73 -8.90 0.92
C ASP A 274 19.44 -8.56 0.14
N MET A 275 18.33 -8.25 0.83
CA MET A 275 17.11 -7.77 0.18
C MET A 275 17.36 -6.48 -0.62
N VAL A 276 18.01 -5.49 -0.02
CA VAL A 276 18.29 -4.22 -0.67
C VAL A 276 19.25 -4.40 -1.85
N ASN A 277 20.33 -5.17 -1.68
CA ASN A 277 21.29 -5.43 -2.74
C ASN A 277 20.64 -6.10 -3.95
N LYS A 278 19.79 -7.10 -3.74
CA LYS A 278 19.05 -7.77 -4.80
C LYS A 278 18.11 -6.83 -5.54
N LEU A 279 17.41 -5.97 -4.82
CA LEU A 279 16.54 -4.95 -5.43
C LEU A 279 17.36 -3.92 -6.25
N LEU A 280 18.50 -3.47 -5.73
CA LEU A 280 19.40 -2.54 -6.45
C LEU A 280 20.00 -3.16 -7.70
N GLU A 281 20.42 -4.42 -7.66
CA GLU A 281 20.92 -5.16 -8.83
C GLU A 281 19.87 -5.21 -9.94
N ILE A 282 18.64 -5.60 -9.61
CA ILE A 282 17.54 -5.68 -10.56
C ILE A 282 17.19 -4.30 -11.12
N SER A 283 17.15 -3.26 -10.26
CA SER A 283 16.83 -1.92 -10.71
C SER A 283 17.86 -1.39 -11.73
N LYS A 284 19.16 -1.59 -11.48
CA LYS A 284 20.24 -1.18 -12.41
C LYS A 284 20.08 -1.83 -13.77
N ASN A 285 19.73 -3.11 -13.83
CA ASN A 285 19.57 -3.85 -15.09
C ASN A 285 18.32 -3.44 -15.89
N ARG A 286 17.41 -2.65 -15.31
CA ARG A 286 16.20 -2.13 -16.01
C ARG A 286 16.36 -0.72 -16.54
N TYR A 287 17.36 0.02 -16.06
CA TYR A 287 17.65 1.39 -16.53
C TYR A 287 18.77 1.44 -17.57
N VAL A 288 19.26 0.28 -18.04
CA VAL A 288 20.15 0.12 -19.19
C VAL A 288 19.33 -0.33 -20.40
#